data_d66f4e1ea62729e5f75a4796b2db187e
#
_entry.id   d66f4e1ea62729e5f75a4796b2db187e
#
_cell.length_a   1.000
_cell.length_b   1.000
_cell.length_c   1.000
_cell.angle_alpha   90.00
_cell.angle_beta   90.00
_cell.angle_gamma   90.00
#
_symmetry.space_group_name_H-M   'P 1'
#
loop_
_entity.id
_entity.type
_entity.pdbx_description
1 polymer ?
#
loop_
_entity_poly.entity_id
_entity_poly.type
_entity_poly.pdbx_seq_one_letter_code
_entity_poly.pdbx_strand_id
1 'polypeptide(L)'
;MSQSSAQFNPDFQPTGIEGGVDTNLLPWIAIEAVDGMSIKTMRASGETGAFSVIIKLETGATMPAAVYLSGMDMLLLSGNIRYSQGDQVSLLTPGTWGYISANSKVAGMHAETESEILVNFYGAVAFLDRQHAVSTILTSLDIMRKALEHGVALVPSTLAGCIQERSEPLTNVAQPLAIFANDARKLVIAEADSADAGAGYSHPHFVDTKQVPWGILPSLPNIGLKILRVSEDNGTVSLIVRHTGVAGGHTHLGSSDFLVLNGYIGYRAGPPEGYGPGVWFFEPSGARHEATQSVGEDELIYTANVYGPLVFDEGKGTPITAVLSWIEYKALAEVFGVDLVLSSNPNDSSLLASAPLEGS
;
A
#
# COMPACT_ATOMS: atom_id res chain seq x y z
N MET A 1 -10.53 -20.35 -27.53
CA MET A 1 -10.36 -21.17 -26.30
C MET A 1 -11.32 -20.62 -25.29
N SER A 2 -12.23 -21.42 -24.76
CA SER A 2 -13.25 -20.92 -23.83
C SER A 2 -12.56 -20.55 -22.52
N GLN A 3 -12.61 -19.26 -22.17
CA GLN A 3 -12.29 -18.83 -20.83
C GLN A 3 -13.23 -19.57 -19.87
N SER A 4 -12.67 -20.40 -18.99
CA SER A 4 -13.45 -20.98 -17.91
C SER A 4 -13.88 -19.82 -17.03
N SER A 5 -15.11 -19.40 -17.14
CA SER A 5 -15.73 -18.54 -16.14
C SER A 5 -15.47 -19.16 -14.78
N ALA A 6 -14.77 -18.45 -13.90
CA ALA A 6 -14.60 -18.87 -12.52
C ALA A 6 -15.99 -19.24 -12.00
N GLN A 7 -16.23 -20.53 -11.75
CA GLN A 7 -17.53 -20.96 -11.27
C GLN A 7 -17.73 -20.36 -9.89
N PHE A 8 -18.79 -19.58 -9.74
CA PHE A 8 -19.25 -19.07 -8.46
C PHE A 8 -19.35 -20.24 -7.48
N ASN A 9 -18.53 -20.22 -6.43
CA ASN A 9 -18.70 -21.17 -5.34
C ASN A 9 -19.83 -20.66 -4.44
N PRO A 10 -20.95 -21.39 -4.30
CA PRO A 10 -22.06 -20.97 -3.45
C PRO A 10 -21.68 -20.88 -1.97
N ASP A 11 -20.58 -21.54 -1.55
CA ASP A 11 -20.06 -21.46 -0.20
C ASP A 11 -19.08 -20.30 0.01
N PHE A 12 -18.92 -19.45 -1.00
CA PHE A 12 -18.11 -18.25 -0.89
C PHE A 12 -18.62 -17.36 0.24
N GLN A 13 -17.74 -17.19 1.23
CA GLN A 13 -18.01 -16.24 2.30
C GLN A 13 -17.45 -14.89 1.88
N PRO A 14 -18.33 -13.96 1.67
CA PRO A 14 -17.97 -12.67 1.13
C PRO A 14 -17.22 -11.75 2.10
N THR A 15 -16.48 -12.24 3.03
CA THR A 15 -15.92 -11.47 4.12
C THR A 15 -14.55 -10.86 3.85
N GLY A 16 -14.13 -10.71 2.62
CA GLY A 16 -12.78 -10.23 2.40
C GLY A 16 -12.57 -9.22 1.29
N ILE A 17 -13.56 -8.93 0.45
CA ILE A 17 -13.25 -8.23 -0.82
C ILE A 17 -13.96 -6.88 -0.97
N GLU A 18 -14.75 -6.48 -0.02
CA GLU A 18 -15.59 -5.30 -0.18
C GLU A 18 -14.93 -3.99 0.11
N GLY A 19 -13.71 -4.05 0.58
CA GLY A 19 -12.94 -2.89 0.85
C GLY A 19 -12.19 -2.35 -0.36
N GLY A 20 -12.77 -2.34 -1.57
CA GLY A 20 -12.09 -1.81 -2.76
C GLY A 20 -12.60 -0.43 -3.16
N VAL A 21 -11.71 0.40 -3.68
CA VAL A 21 -12.04 1.67 -4.31
C VAL A 21 -11.18 1.90 -5.54
N ASP A 22 -11.79 2.33 -6.64
CA ASP A 22 -11.02 2.80 -7.80
C ASP A 22 -10.50 4.21 -7.53
N THR A 23 -9.23 4.32 -7.27
CA THR A 23 -8.60 5.61 -6.96
C THR A 23 -8.60 6.57 -8.16
N ASN A 24 -8.78 6.06 -9.39
CA ASN A 24 -8.85 6.92 -10.58
C ASN A 24 -10.09 7.82 -10.56
N LEU A 25 -11.13 7.41 -9.87
CA LEU A 25 -12.40 8.12 -9.78
C LEU A 25 -12.52 9.04 -8.57
N LEU A 26 -11.63 8.88 -7.60
CA LEU A 26 -11.65 9.73 -6.42
C LEU A 26 -11.28 11.17 -6.78
N PRO A 27 -12.00 12.16 -6.23
CA PRO A 27 -11.65 13.57 -6.42
C PRO A 27 -10.34 13.90 -5.68
N TRP A 28 -9.60 14.85 -6.23
CA TRP A 28 -8.51 15.48 -5.53
C TRP A 28 -9.05 16.53 -4.55
N ILE A 29 -8.70 16.40 -3.29
CA ILE A 29 -9.12 17.29 -2.19
C ILE A 29 -7.90 18.05 -1.70
N ALA A 30 -7.94 19.37 -1.77
CA ALA A 30 -6.83 20.21 -1.34
C ALA A 30 -6.56 20.09 0.17
N ILE A 31 -5.28 20.16 0.55
CA ILE A 31 -4.83 20.29 1.94
C ILE A 31 -4.36 21.73 2.15
N GLU A 32 -5.22 22.57 2.72
CA GLU A 32 -4.99 24.01 2.84
C GLU A 32 -3.71 24.35 3.61
N ALA A 33 -3.26 23.45 4.48
CA ALA A 33 -2.04 23.64 5.26
C ALA A 33 -0.74 23.50 4.44
N VAL A 34 -0.83 22.96 3.21
CA VAL A 34 0.33 22.69 2.34
C VAL A 34 -0.01 23.13 0.93
N ASP A 35 0.58 24.24 0.49
CA ASP A 35 0.36 24.80 -0.83
C ASP A 35 0.80 23.81 -1.94
N GLY A 36 -0.05 23.62 -2.94
CA GLY A 36 0.16 22.68 -4.02
C GLY A 36 0.03 21.19 -3.65
N MET A 37 -0.54 20.89 -2.47
CA MET A 37 -0.82 19.52 -2.05
C MET A 37 -2.31 19.21 -2.09
N SER A 38 -2.66 18.06 -2.69
CA SER A 38 -4.00 17.51 -2.64
C SER A 38 -3.95 16.00 -2.38
N ILE A 39 -5.08 15.45 -1.91
CA ILE A 39 -5.17 14.03 -1.58
C ILE A 39 -6.41 13.38 -2.19
N LYS A 40 -6.31 12.09 -2.44
CA LYS A 40 -7.45 11.18 -2.60
C LYS A 40 -7.59 10.38 -1.32
N THR A 41 -8.75 10.44 -0.69
CA THR A 41 -8.99 9.74 0.58
C THR A 41 -9.53 8.34 0.30
N MET A 42 -8.87 7.31 0.82
CA MET A 42 -9.27 5.91 0.60
C MET A 42 -9.85 5.28 1.86
N ARG A 43 -9.15 5.41 2.98
CA ARG A 43 -9.51 4.81 4.26
C ARG A 43 -9.09 5.70 5.42
N ALA A 44 -9.86 5.69 6.50
CA ALA A 44 -9.46 6.25 7.77
C ALA A 44 -10.07 5.45 8.93
N SER A 45 -9.29 5.22 9.98
CA SER A 45 -9.70 4.51 11.18
C SER A 45 -9.83 5.49 12.35
N GLY A 46 -11.02 5.57 12.94
CA GLY A 46 -11.23 6.35 14.16
C GLY A 46 -10.67 5.68 15.41
N GLU A 47 -10.43 4.36 15.35
CA GLU A 47 -9.91 3.59 16.48
C GLU A 47 -8.39 3.69 16.57
N THR A 48 -7.68 3.41 15.47
CA THR A 48 -6.22 3.36 15.46
C THR A 48 -5.57 4.68 15.08
N GLY A 49 -6.33 5.60 14.49
CA GLY A 49 -5.80 6.84 13.92
C GLY A 49 -5.10 6.65 12.56
N ALA A 50 -5.03 5.42 12.05
CA ALA A 50 -4.41 5.13 10.76
C ALA A 50 -5.29 5.60 9.59
N PHE A 51 -4.66 6.00 8.49
CA PHE A 51 -5.36 6.36 7.26
C PHE A 51 -4.50 6.14 6.03
N SER A 52 -5.16 5.89 4.89
CA SER A 52 -4.53 5.66 3.60
C SER A 52 -5.03 6.67 2.57
N VAL A 53 -4.10 7.28 1.85
CA VAL A 53 -4.36 8.32 0.87
C VAL A 53 -3.43 8.17 -0.34
N ILE A 54 -3.82 8.75 -1.48
CA ILE A 54 -2.84 9.14 -2.51
C ILE A 54 -2.63 10.64 -2.37
N ILE A 55 -1.39 11.07 -2.21
CA ILE A 55 -0.99 12.48 -2.20
C ILE A 55 -0.59 12.87 -3.62
N LYS A 56 -1.05 14.03 -4.06
CA LYS A 56 -0.52 14.73 -5.21
C LYS A 56 0.23 15.98 -4.75
N LEU A 57 1.42 16.16 -5.30
CA LEU A 57 2.19 17.38 -5.18
C LEU A 57 2.31 18.01 -6.57
N GLU A 58 1.90 19.26 -6.72
CA GLU A 58 2.11 20.03 -7.93
C GLU A 58 3.61 20.27 -8.17
N THR A 59 4.00 20.50 -9.42
CA THR A 59 5.39 20.85 -9.74
C THR A 59 5.85 22.06 -8.92
N GLY A 60 6.97 21.93 -8.23
CA GLY A 60 7.51 22.96 -7.35
C GLY A 60 6.93 22.98 -5.94
N ALA A 61 5.85 22.25 -5.69
CA ALA A 61 5.29 22.13 -4.34
C ALA A 61 6.25 21.38 -3.40
N THR A 62 6.16 21.71 -2.13
CA THR A 62 6.99 21.07 -1.09
C THR A 62 6.10 20.59 0.04
N MET A 63 6.03 19.29 0.26
CA MET A 63 5.49 18.76 1.49
C MET A 63 6.47 19.13 2.62
N PRO A 64 6.00 19.83 3.66
CA PRO A 64 6.87 20.34 4.74
C PRO A 64 7.62 19.21 5.47
N ALA A 65 8.65 19.60 6.21
CA ALA A 65 9.22 18.71 7.21
C ALA A 65 8.11 18.25 8.17
N ALA A 66 8.20 17.02 8.64
CA ALA A 66 7.16 16.44 9.47
C ALA A 66 7.71 15.50 10.55
N VAL A 67 6.91 15.31 11.60
CA VAL A 67 7.08 14.24 12.57
C VAL A 67 5.94 13.24 12.37
N TYR A 68 6.29 12.00 12.06
CA TYR A 68 5.34 10.91 11.91
C TYR A 68 5.14 10.23 13.27
N LEU A 69 3.98 10.46 13.90
CA LEU A 69 3.75 10.01 15.28
C LEU A 69 3.68 8.49 15.43
N SER A 70 3.26 7.79 14.38
CA SER A 70 3.14 6.33 14.37
C SER A 70 3.82 5.67 13.16
N GLY A 71 4.59 6.44 12.42
CA GLY A 71 5.24 5.99 11.20
C GLY A 71 4.33 6.01 9.97
N MET A 72 4.95 5.76 8.82
CA MET A 72 4.26 5.65 7.54
C MET A 72 5.06 4.83 6.53
N ASP A 73 4.40 4.28 5.55
CA ASP A 73 5.01 3.81 4.30
C ASP A 73 4.50 4.58 3.10
N MET A 74 5.30 4.57 2.04
CA MET A 74 4.95 5.26 0.80
C MET A 74 5.47 4.52 -0.43
N LEU A 75 4.76 4.68 -1.55
CA LEU A 75 5.22 4.32 -2.88
C LEU A 75 5.03 5.50 -3.82
N LEU A 76 6.10 5.96 -4.46
CA LEU A 76 6.01 6.98 -5.50
C LEU A 76 5.43 6.36 -6.77
N LEU A 77 4.23 6.79 -7.15
CA LEU A 77 3.48 6.27 -8.29
C LEU A 77 3.86 6.98 -9.60
N SER A 78 4.07 8.29 -9.54
CA SER A 78 4.45 9.10 -10.70
C SER A 78 5.23 10.35 -10.28
N GLY A 79 5.91 10.97 -11.24
CA GLY A 79 6.69 12.19 -11.03
C GLY A 79 8.05 11.92 -10.39
N ASN A 80 8.70 13.00 -9.96
CA ASN A 80 10.02 12.97 -9.34
C ASN A 80 10.04 13.87 -8.11
N ILE A 81 10.58 13.36 -7.02
CA ILE A 81 10.64 14.05 -5.74
C ILE A 81 12.09 14.15 -5.29
N ARG A 82 12.54 15.36 -5.01
CA ARG A 82 13.80 15.59 -4.31
C ARG A 82 13.56 15.49 -2.81
N TYR A 83 14.27 14.59 -2.18
CA TYR A 83 14.31 14.40 -0.74
C TYR A 83 15.68 14.77 -0.22
N SER A 84 15.73 15.59 0.81
CA SER A 84 16.98 16.02 1.44
C SER A 84 16.94 15.74 2.92
N GLN A 85 17.94 15.04 3.44
CA GLN A 85 18.12 14.81 4.87
C GLN A 85 19.57 15.06 5.25
N GLY A 86 19.80 16.11 6.03
CA GLY A 86 21.13 16.62 6.26
C GLY A 86 21.81 17.02 4.96
N ASP A 87 23.01 16.52 4.72
CA ASP A 87 23.78 16.77 3.49
C ASP A 87 23.44 15.79 2.35
N GLN A 88 22.60 14.80 2.62
CA GLN A 88 22.17 13.83 1.59
C GLN A 88 20.98 14.37 0.81
N VAL A 89 21.10 14.36 -0.49
CA VAL A 89 20.01 14.67 -1.43
C VAL A 89 19.79 13.47 -2.32
N SER A 90 18.56 12.99 -2.36
CA SER A 90 18.16 11.87 -3.20
C SER A 90 17.03 12.29 -4.13
N LEU A 91 17.08 11.86 -5.37
CA LEU A 91 15.97 11.99 -6.32
C LEU A 91 15.17 10.69 -6.30
N LEU A 92 13.96 10.75 -5.74
CA LEU A 92 13.03 9.65 -5.74
C LEU A 92 12.30 9.64 -7.09
N THR A 93 12.23 8.47 -7.72
CA THR A 93 11.58 8.25 -9.01
C THR A 93 10.43 7.25 -8.87
N PRO A 94 9.51 7.14 -9.84
CA PRO A 94 8.42 6.17 -9.78
C PRO A 94 8.90 4.75 -9.51
N GLY A 95 8.25 4.08 -8.54
CA GLY A 95 8.69 2.79 -8.00
C GLY A 95 9.58 2.90 -6.77
N THR A 96 9.95 4.10 -6.32
CA THR A 96 10.60 4.25 -4.99
C THR A 96 9.59 3.96 -3.90
N TRP A 97 9.88 2.95 -3.09
CA TRP A 97 9.15 2.64 -1.86
C TRP A 97 9.95 3.07 -0.64
N GLY A 98 9.26 3.51 0.42
CA GLY A 98 9.92 3.92 1.65
C GLY A 98 9.12 3.65 2.90
N TYR A 99 9.82 3.56 4.02
CA TYR A 99 9.24 3.46 5.34
C TYR A 99 9.89 4.46 6.29
N ILE A 100 9.07 5.19 7.02
CA ILE A 100 9.49 6.13 8.05
C ILE A 100 8.91 5.66 9.38
N SER A 101 9.78 5.41 10.34
CA SER A 101 9.37 4.88 11.65
C SER A 101 8.67 5.93 12.52
N ALA A 102 7.97 5.45 13.54
CA ALA A 102 7.30 6.30 14.52
C ALA A 102 8.26 7.28 15.18
N ASN A 103 7.77 8.48 15.46
CA ASN A 103 8.48 9.60 16.08
C ASN A 103 9.69 10.13 15.28
N SER A 104 9.83 9.71 14.03
CA SER A 104 10.87 10.23 13.15
C SER A 104 10.53 11.62 12.65
N LYS A 105 11.50 12.51 12.74
CA LYS A 105 11.47 13.83 12.10
C LYS A 105 12.10 13.69 10.73
N VAL A 106 11.38 14.05 9.70
CA VAL A 106 11.82 13.91 8.32
C VAL A 106 11.81 15.27 7.64
N ALA A 107 12.81 15.52 6.81
CA ALA A 107 12.88 16.72 5.99
C ALA A 107 11.73 16.77 4.97
N GLY A 108 11.49 17.93 4.42
CA GLY A 108 10.46 18.12 3.39
C GLY A 108 10.79 17.37 2.10
N MET A 109 9.74 17.05 1.35
CA MET A 109 9.83 16.44 0.02
C MET A 109 9.43 17.48 -1.03
N HIS A 110 10.30 17.77 -1.97
CA HIS A 110 10.07 18.75 -3.02
C HIS A 110 9.77 18.07 -4.35
N ALA A 111 8.63 18.37 -4.95
CA ALA A 111 8.22 17.84 -6.24
C ALA A 111 8.92 18.56 -7.39
N GLU A 112 9.86 17.89 -8.05
CA GLU A 112 10.52 18.41 -9.25
C GLU A 112 9.55 18.43 -10.45
N THR A 113 8.63 17.49 -10.49
CA THR A 113 7.50 17.43 -11.42
C THR A 113 6.24 17.10 -10.64
N GLU A 114 5.06 17.29 -11.21
CA GLU A 114 3.82 16.81 -10.58
C GLU A 114 3.99 15.34 -10.22
N SER A 115 3.72 15.01 -8.95
CA SER A 115 4.03 13.70 -8.39
C SER A 115 2.84 13.14 -7.62
N GLU A 116 2.62 11.83 -7.74
CA GLU A 116 1.61 11.12 -6.98
C GLU A 116 2.27 10.05 -6.11
N ILE A 117 1.85 9.97 -4.85
CA ILE A 117 2.43 9.10 -3.83
C ILE A 117 1.30 8.35 -3.15
N LEU A 118 1.30 7.02 -3.18
CA LEU A 118 0.51 6.21 -2.27
C LEU A 118 1.13 6.29 -0.88
N VAL A 119 0.34 6.60 0.14
CA VAL A 119 0.83 6.71 1.52
C VAL A 119 -0.14 6.05 2.49
N ASN A 120 0.41 5.18 3.35
CA ASN A 120 -0.27 4.65 4.51
C ASN A 120 0.32 5.29 5.77
N PHE A 121 -0.46 6.14 6.42
CA PHE A 121 -0.12 6.68 7.73
C PHE A 121 -0.65 5.74 8.82
N TYR A 122 0.23 5.30 9.72
CA TYR A 122 -0.17 4.46 10.85
C TYR A 122 -0.74 5.26 12.02
N GLY A 123 -0.74 6.58 11.91
CA GLY A 123 -1.32 7.53 12.85
C GLY A 123 -1.16 8.95 12.36
N ALA A 124 -1.29 9.92 13.26
CA ALA A 124 -1.21 11.33 12.91
C ALA A 124 0.18 11.75 12.43
N VAL A 125 0.22 12.77 11.57
CA VAL A 125 1.45 13.44 11.14
C VAL A 125 1.40 14.91 11.54
N ALA A 126 2.50 15.39 12.15
CA ALA A 126 2.67 16.78 12.52
C ALA A 126 3.61 17.47 11.51
N PHE A 127 3.06 18.36 10.69
CA PHE A 127 3.84 19.20 9.79
C PHE A 127 4.51 20.34 10.56
N LEU A 128 5.74 20.66 10.16
CA LEU A 128 6.56 21.66 10.82
C LEU A 128 6.69 22.89 9.91
N ASP A 129 6.73 24.05 10.53
CA ASP A 129 7.07 25.30 9.87
C ASP A 129 8.59 25.45 9.68
N ARG A 130 9.01 26.59 9.14
CA ARG A 130 10.43 26.90 8.91
C ARG A 130 11.24 27.06 10.21
N GLN A 131 10.58 27.27 11.33
CA GLN A 131 11.17 27.35 12.66
C GLN A 131 11.18 25.99 13.36
N HIS A 132 10.75 24.93 12.67
CA HIS A 132 10.55 23.58 13.19
C HIS A 132 9.51 23.46 14.30
N ALA A 133 8.63 24.44 14.45
CA ALA A 133 7.45 24.32 15.28
C ALA A 133 6.32 23.58 14.54
N VAL A 134 5.44 22.92 15.28
CA VAL A 134 4.25 22.27 14.69
C VAL A 134 3.34 23.34 14.10
N SER A 135 3.15 23.31 12.80
CA SER A 135 2.23 24.20 12.08
C SER A 135 0.83 23.62 11.96
N THR A 136 0.75 22.32 11.71
CA THR A 136 -0.51 21.60 11.48
C THR A 136 -0.35 20.15 11.85
N ILE A 137 -1.40 19.55 12.40
CA ILE A 137 -1.48 18.10 12.60
C ILE A 137 -2.57 17.56 11.67
N LEU A 138 -2.25 16.57 10.87
CA LEU A 138 -3.20 15.84 10.04
C LEU A 138 -3.50 14.50 10.71
N THR A 139 -4.79 14.23 10.90
CA THR A 139 -5.29 13.04 11.59
C THR A 139 -6.28 12.25 10.72
N SER A 140 -6.59 11.03 11.12
CA SER A 140 -7.67 10.23 10.50
C SER A 140 -9.03 10.95 10.54
N LEU A 141 -9.30 11.75 11.59
CA LEU A 141 -10.53 12.52 11.72
C LEU A 141 -10.61 13.64 10.67
N ASP A 142 -9.48 14.27 10.33
CA ASP A 142 -9.43 15.26 9.26
C ASP A 142 -9.72 14.62 7.91
N ILE A 143 -9.18 13.41 7.67
CA ILE A 143 -9.45 12.62 6.46
C ILE A 143 -10.94 12.25 6.38
N MET A 144 -11.54 11.78 7.48
CA MET A 144 -12.97 11.45 7.52
C MET A 144 -13.84 12.69 7.23
N ARG A 145 -13.50 13.83 7.81
CA ARG A 145 -14.23 15.08 7.58
C ARG A 145 -14.13 15.52 6.12
N LYS A 146 -12.91 15.52 5.55
CA LYS A 146 -12.70 15.88 4.15
C LYS A 146 -13.42 14.92 3.18
N ALA A 147 -13.39 13.62 3.46
CA ALA A 147 -14.14 12.64 2.67
C ALA A 147 -15.65 12.95 2.71
N LEU A 148 -16.20 13.20 3.89
CA LEU A 148 -17.62 13.53 4.05
C LEU A 148 -17.99 14.82 3.32
N GLU A 149 -17.21 15.89 3.44
CA GLU A 149 -17.42 17.19 2.78
C GLU A 149 -17.44 17.07 1.26
N HIS A 150 -16.70 16.11 0.70
CA HIS A 150 -16.60 15.89 -0.75
C HIS A 150 -17.41 14.69 -1.25
N GLY A 151 -18.25 14.10 -0.40
CA GLY A 151 -19.10 12.97 -0.77
C GLY A 151 -18.34 11.68 -1.12
N VAL A 152 -17.14 11.50 -0.56
CA VAL A 152 -16.32 10.29 -0.76
C VAL A 152 -16.67 9.26 0.29
N ALA A 153 -17.06 8.07 -0.16
CA ALA A 153 -17.22 6.92 0.72
C ALA A 153 -15.85 6.30 1.01
N LEU A 154 -15.46 6.28 2.29
CA LEU A 154 -14.23 5.61 2.71
C LEU A 154 -14.42 4.11 2.78
N VAL A 155 -13.36 3.37 2.42
CA VAL A 155 -13.31 1.92 2.57
C VAL A 155 -13.41 1.54 4.05
N PRO A 156 -14.29 0.59 4.42
CA PRO A 156 -14.47 0.15 5.80
C PRO A 156 -13.19 -0.39 6.42
N SER A 157 -12.94 -0.04 7.67
CA SER A 157 -11.76 -0.50 8.43
C SER A 157 -12.02 -1.76 9.24
N THR A 158 -13.26 -2.25 9.30
CA THR A 158 -13.67 -3.39 10.12
C THR A 158 -14.42 -4.43 9.31
N LEU A 159 -14.31 -5.68 9.74
CA LEU A 159 -15.02 -6.78 9.12
C LEU A 159 -16.56 -6.60 9.19
N ALA A 160 -17.05 -6.01 10.28
CA ALA A 160 -18.46 -5.72 10.44
C ALA A 160 -18.99 -4.70 9.41
N GLY A 161 -18.19 -3.68 9.08
CA GLY A 161 -18.48 -2.74 7.99
C GLY A 161 -18.54 -3.43 6.64
N CYS A 162 -17.59 -4.31 6.34
CA CYS A 162 -17.58 -5.09 5.12
C CYS A 162 -18.83 -5.99 4.99
N ILE A 163 -19.19 -6.69 6.05
CA ILE A 163 -20.38 -7.58 6.04
C ILE A 163 -21.67 -6.79 5.82
N GLN A 164 -21.78 -5.60 6.40
CA GLN A 164 -22.99 -4.79 6.26
C GLN A 164 -23.21 -4.29 4.84
N GLU A 165 -22.18 -3.95 4.12
CA GLU A 165 -22.27 -3.54 2.72
C GLU A 165 -22.76 -4.68 1.81
N ARG A 166 -22.58 -5.93 2.23
CA ARG A 166 -23.00 -7.11 1.49
C ARG A 166 -24.40 -7.63 1.77
N SER A 167 -25.14 -7.00 2.64
CA SER A 167 -26.55 -7.32 2.82
C SER A 167 -27.41 -6.95 1.60
N GLU A 168 -26.87 -6.15 0.69
CA GLU A 168 -27.48 -5.86 -0.61
C GLU A 168 -27.20 -6.99 -1.61
N PRO A 169 -28.21 -7.42 -2.37
CA PRO A 169 -28.04 -8.45 -3.38
C PRO A 169 -27.01 -8.05 -4.43
N LEU A 170 -26.14 -8.97 -4.84
CA LEU A 170 -25.12 -8.83 -5.89
C LEU A 170 -25.67 -8.33 -7.25
N THR A 171 -26.97 -8.21 -7.41
CA THR A 171 -27.65 -7.72 -8.62
C THR A 171 -27.32 -6.26 -8.96
N ASN A 172 -26.75 -5.48 -8.04
CA ASN A 172 -26.32 -4.10 -8.27
C ASN A 172 -24.82 -3.94 -8.57
N VAL A 173 -24.06 -5.01 -8.60
CA VAL A 173 -22.62 -4.99 -8.90
C VAL A 173 -22.32 -4.56 -10.34
N ALA A 174 -23.32 -4.55 -11.22
CA ALA A 174 -23.15 -4.10 -12.61
C ALA A 174 -22.91 -2.57 -12.75
N GLN A 175 -23.13 -1.77 -11.73
CA GLN A 175 -22.89 -0.32 -11.81
C GLN A 175 -21.45 0.11 -11.64
N PRO A 176 -20.60 -0.54 -10.82
CA PRO A 176 -19.20 -0.17 -10.74
C PRO A 176 -18.38 -0.46 -12.00
N LEU A 177 -18.84 -1.37 -12.86
CA LEU A 177 -18.10 -1.78 -14.06
C LEU A 177 -17.88 -0.67 -15.10
N ALA A 178 -18.77 0.32 -15.14
CA ALA A 178 -18.57 1.52 -15.96
C ALA A 178 -17.45 2.44 -15.44
N ILE A 179 -16.93 2.13 -14.27
CA ILE A 179 -16.04 2.96 -13.49
C ILE A 179 -14.58 2.53 -13.69
N PHE A 180 -14.34 1.27 -13.99
CA PHE A 180 -13.01 0.75 -14.31
C PHE A 180 -12.68 1.10 -15.76
N ALA A 181 -12.53 2.40 -16.04
CA ALA A 181 -12.13 2.86 -17.34
C ALA A 181 -10.72 2.33 -17.65
N ASN A 182 -10.57 1.76 -18.84
CA ASN A 182 -9.35 1.13 -19.34
C ASN A 182 -8.14 2.05 -19.52
N ASP A 183 -8.17 3.28 -19.03
CA ASP A 183 -7.00 4.15 -18.98
C ASP A 183 -6.13 3.80 -17.76
N ALA A 184 -5.78 2.52 -17.72
CA ALA A 184 -4.94 1.95 -16.71
C ALA A 184 -3.64 2.75 -16.59
N ARG A 185 -3.36 3.26 -15.41
CA ARG A 185 -2.01 3.70 -15.04
C ARG A 185 -1.08 2.50 -15.18
N LYS A 186 -0.38 2.42 -16.29
CA LYS A 186 0.73 1.49 -16.41
C LYS A 186 1.86 2.05 -15.55
N LEU A 187 1.87 1.69 -14.29
CA LEU A 187 3.02 1.94 -13.44
C LEU A 187 4.12 0.99 -13.87
N VAL A 188 5.13 1.54 -14.52
CA VAL A 188 6.30 0.79 -14.98
C VAL A 188 7.16 0.43 -13.77
N ILE A 189 6.64 -0.47 -12.93
CA ILE A 189 7.42 -1.07 -11.83
C ILE A 189 7.99 -2.43 -12.25
N ALA A 190 7.56 -2.93 -13.40
CA ALA A 190 7.65 -4.34 -13.75
C ALA A 190 8.99 -4.83 -14.27
N GLU A 191 9.94 -3.98 -14.60
CA GLU A 191 11.13 -4.46 -15.30
C GLU A 191 12.42 -4.20 -14.52
N ALA A 192 12.72 -5.05 -13.57
CA ALA A 192 14.09 -5.21 -13.12
C ALA A 192 14.51 -6.66 -13.22
N ASP A 193 14.56 -7.17 -14.43
CA ASP A 193 15.37 -8.34 -14.76
C ASP A 193 16.78 -7.93 -15.19
N SER A 194 17.21 -6.70 -14.94
CA SER A 194 18.55 -6.31 -15.33
C SER A 194 19.54 -6.64 -14.22
N ALA A 195 20.52 -7.44 -14.58
CA ALA A 195 21.73 -7.69 -13.80
C ALA A 195 22.56 -6.42 -13.51
N ASP A 196 22.09 -5.26 -13.91
CA ASP A 196 22.65 -3.92 -13.64
C ASP A 196 22.02 -3.25 -12.41
N ALA A 197 21.41 -4.02 -11.52
CA ALA A 197 20.95 -3.56 -10.20
C ALA A 197 22.13 -3.16 -9.30
N GLY A 198 23.06 -2.40 -9.81
CA GLY A 198 24.35 -2.11 -9.20
C GLY A 198 24.48 -0.75 -8.61
N ALA A 199 23.53 -0.08 -8.12
CA ALA A 199 23.69 1.05 -7.20
C ALA A 199 22.39 1.24 -6.46
N GLY A 200 22.17 0.36 -5.48
CA GLY A 200 21.04 0.50 -4.58
C GLY A 200 21.00 1.89 -3.99
N TYR A 201 19.81 2.42 -3.76
CA TYR A 201 19.62 3.58 -2.93
C TYR A 201 20.37 3.37 -1.62
N SER A 202 21.34 4.19 -1.37
CA SER A 202 22.07 4.16 -0.08
C SER A 202 21.28 4.81 1.05
N HIS A 203 20.01 5.16 0.82
CA HIS A 203 19.18 5.83 1.82
C HIS A 203 18.49 4.78 2.70
N PRO A 204 18.62 4.85 4.04
CA PRO A 204 18.11 3.82 4.95
C PRO A 204 16.58 3.68 4.94
N HIS A 205 15.85 4.69 4.43
CA HIS A 205 14.39 4.70 4.43
C HIS A 205 13.74 4.36 3.09
N PHE A 206 14.51 4.34 2.00
CA PHE A 206 13.97 4.19 0.65
C PHE A 206 14.69 3.08 -0.13
N VAL A 207 13.93 2.40 -0.98
CA VAL A 207 14.44 1.44 -1.94
C VAL A 207 13.77 1.67 -3.30
N ASP A 208 14.54 1.59 -4.37
CA ASP A 208 13.99 1.48 -5.71
C ASP A 208 13.50 0.04 -5.92
N THR A 209 12.18 -0.14 -5.98
CA THR A 209 11.59 -1.47 -6.10
C THR A 209 11.97 -2.20 -7.39
N LYS A 210 12.42 -1.47 -8.42
CA LYS A 210 12.94 -2.07 -9.66
C LYS A 210 14.21 -2.87 -9.41
N GLN A 211 15.00 -2.49 -8.40
CA GLN A 211 16.26 -3.14 -8.05
C GLN A 211 16.08 -4.30 -7.06
N VAL A 212 14.92 -4.42 -6.44
CA VAL A 212 14.62 -5.55 -5.55
C VAL A 212 14.35 -6.79 -6.41
N PRO A 213 15.09 -7.90 -6.21
CA PRO A 213 14.90 -9.10 -7.01
C PRO A 213 13.53 -9.74 -6.76
N TRP A 214 12.97 -10.36 -7.81
CA TRP A 214 11.82 -11.24 -7.68
C TRP A 214 12.24 -12.57 -7.06
N GLY A 215 11.72 -12.87 -5.88
CA GLY A 215 11.82 -14.19 -5.29
C GLY A 215 10.67 -15.08 -5.75
N ILE A 216 10.96 -16.27 -6.24
CA ILE A 216 9.97 -17.24 -6.69
C ILE A 216 10.12 -18.52 -5.86
N LEU A 217 9.03 -18.93 -5.22
CA LEU A 217 9.01 -20.18 -4.49
C LEU A 217 8.80 -21.33 -5.47
N PRO A 218 9.64 -22.40 -5.42
CA PRO A 218 9.43 -23.58 -6.28
C PRO A 218 8.06 -24.24 -6.12
N SER A 219 7.45 -24.14 -4.93
CA SER A 219 6.10 -24.63 -4.63
C SER A 219 4.99 -23.74 -5.19
N LEU A 220 5.29 -22.48 -5.54
CA LEU A 220 4.35 -21.48 -6.05
C LEU A 220 4.98 -20.75 -7.25
N PRO A 221 5.27 -21.46 -8.36
CA PRO A 221 6.07 -20.90 -9.47
C PRO A 221 5.39 -19.72 -10.18
N ASN A 222 4.08 -19.57 -10.00
CA ASN A 222 3.31 -18.48 -10.59
C ASN A 222 3.25 -17.23 -9.70
N ILE A 223 3.87 -17.26 -8.51
CA ILE A 223 3.87 -16.15 -7.55
C ILE A 223 5.31 -15.67 -7.39
N GLY A 224 5.53 -14.40 -7.72
CA GLY A 224 6.78 -13.70 -7.43
C GLY A 224 6.57 -12.68 -6.32
N LEU A 225 7.56 -12.54 -5.47
CA LEU A 225 7.54 -11.61 -4.34
C LEU A 225 8.77 -10.70 -4.37
N LYS A 226 8.57 -9.40 -4.20
CA LYS A 226 9.61 -8.47 -3.78
C LYS A 226 9.32 -8.11 -2.33
N ILE A 227 10.17 -8.57 -1.43
CA ILE A 227 10.01 -8.30 0.00
C ILE A 227 10.75 -6.99 0.29
N LEU A 228 10.02 -5.97 0.72
CA LEU A 228 10.58 -4.62 0.92
C LEU A 228 10.95 -4.38 2.38
N ARG A 229 10.08 -4.83 3.28
CA ARG A 229 10.23 -4.65 4.71
C ARG A 229 9.58 -5.78 5.49
N VAL A 230 10.21 -6.15 6.58
CA VAL A 230 9.65 -7.05 7.60
C VAL A 230 9.81 -6.39 8.97
N SER A 231 8.73 -6.25 9.71
CA SER A 231 8.75 -5.76 11.08
C SER A 231 8.62 -6.92 12.07
N GLU A 232 9.67 -7.15 12.84
CA GLU A 232 9.63 -8.12 13.94
C GLU A 232 8.81 -7.61 15.14
N ASP A 233 8.67 -6.29 15.24
CA ASP A 233 8.00 -5.62 16.36
C ASP A 233 6.48 -5.81 16.31
N ASN A 234 5.87 -5.67 15.14
CA ASN A 234 4.43 -5.72 14.99
C ASN A 234 3.92 -6.74 13.94
N GLY A 235 4.84 -7.51 13.33
CA GLY A 235 4.50 -8.54 12.36
C GLY A 235 4.12 -8.03 10.96
N THR A 236 4.28 -6.72 10.70
CA THR A 236 3.97 -6.15 9.38
C THR A 236 5.00 -6.56 8.34
N VAL A 237 4.51 -6.92 7.15
CA VAL A 237 5.34 -7.20 5.97
C VAL A 237 4.86 -6.35 4.81
N SER A 238 5.80 -5.67 4.14
CA SER A 238 5.52 -4.87 2.94
C SER A 238 6.13 -5.54 1.71
N LEU A 239 5.31 -5.72 0.68
CA LEU A 239 5.61 -6.51 -0.50
C LEU A 239 5.23 -5.79 -1.79
N ILE A 240 5.83 -6.21 -2.90
CA ILE A 240 5.20 -6.20 -4.21
C ILE A 240 5.02 -7.65 -4.64
N VAL A 241 3.84 -7.97 -5.10
CA VAL A 241 3.44 -9.31 -5.52
C VAL A 241 3.16 -9.30 -7.01
N ARG A 242 3.61 -10.33 -7.73
CA ARG A 242 3.17 -10.61 -9.08
C ARG A 242 2.66 -12.03 -9.17
N HIS A 243 1.66 -12.24 -10.00
CA HIS A 243 1.31 -13.60 -10.39
C HIS A 243 0.64 -13.66 -11.75
N THR A 244 0.81 -14.81 -12.39
CA THR A 244 0.26 -15.14 -13.72
C THR A 244 -0.77 -16.26 -13.64
N GLY A 245 -1.12 -16.70 -12.43
CA GLY A 245 -2.02 -17.80 -12.17
C GLY A 245 -2.92 -17.55 -10.98
N VAL A 246 -3.13 -18.57 -10.19
CA VAL A 246 -4.02 -18.55 -9.03
C VAL A 246 -3.21 -18.48 -7.74
N ALA A 247 -3.55 -17.56 -6.88
CA ALA A 247 -3.10 -17.54 -5.47
C ALA A 247 -4.18 -18.19 -4.60
N GLY A 248 -3.75 -19.06 -3.69
CA GLY A 248 -4.67 -19.84 -2.84
C GLY A 248 -5.51 -18.97 -1.90
N GLY A 249 -6.72 -19.46 -1.59
CA GLY A 249 -7.58 -18.83 -0.58
C GLY A 249 -6.92 -18.80 0.79
N HIS A 250 -7.14 -17.73 1.54
CA HIS A 250 -6.56 -17.57 2.87
C HIS A 250 -7.36 -16.62 3.76
N THR A 251 -7.04 -16.66 5.04
CA THR A 251 -7.59 -15.76 6.05
C THR A 251 -6.50 -14.83 6.54
N HIS A 252 -6.80 -13.54 6.60
CA HIS A 252 -5.97 -12.52 7.20
C HIS A 252 -6.17 -12.50 8.72
N LEU A 253 -5.18 -12.89 9.53
CA LEU A 253 -5.27 -12.74 10.97
C LEU A 253 -5.06 -11.29 11.41
N GLY A 254 -4.17 -10.57 10.70
CA GLY A 254 -4.13 -9.12 10.71
C GLY A 254 -4.89 -8.57 9.50
N SER A 255 -4.98 -7.26 9.38
CA SER A 255 -5.49 -6.64 8.15
C SER A 255 -4.44 -6.67 7.03
N SER A 256 -4.86 -6.30 5.83
CA SER A 256 -3.98 -6.12 4.67
C SER A 256 -4.51 -5.00 3.80
N ASP A 257 -3.63 -4.30 3.10
CA ASP A 257 -4.00 -3.41 2.00
C ASP A 257 -3.16 -3.67 0.77
N PHE A 258 -3.73 -3.39 -0.39
CA PHE A 258 -3.00 -3.50 -1.65
C PHE A 258 -3.54 -2.57 -2.74
N LEU A 259 -2.65 -2.11 -3.61
CA LEU A 259 -2.96 -1.32 -4.80
C LEU A 259 -2.55 -2.11 -6.04
N VAL A 260 -3.47 -2.32 -6.97
CA VAL A 260 -3.16 -2.92 -8.27
C VAL A 260 -2.34 -1.94 -9.10
N LEU A 261 -1.17 -2.39 -9.57
CA LEU A 261 -0.21 -1.59 -10.32
C LEU A 261 -0.21 -1.94 -11.81
N ASN A 262 -0.41 -3.21 -12.13
CA ASN A 262 -0.45 -3.73 -13.50
C ASN A 262 -1.36 -4.96 -13.58
N GLY A 263 -1.91 -5.23 -14.76
CA GLY A 263 -2.81 -6.35 -14.97
C GLY A 263 -4.13 -6.24 -14.20
N TYR A 264 -4.85 -7.32 -14.08
CA TYR A 264 -6.16 -7.35 -13.46
C TYR A 264 -6.25 -8.50 -12.47
N ILE A 265 -6.73 -8.21 -11.26
CA ILE A 265 -6.98 -9.21 -10.23
C ILE A 265 -8.45 -9.65 -10.29
N GLY A 266 -8.67 -10.94 -10.45
CA GLY A 266 -10.00 -11.55 -10.40
C GLY A 266 -10.27 -12.16 -9.05
N TYR A 267 -11.40 -11.78 -8.47
CA TYR A 267 -11.99 -12.40 -7.31
C TYR A 267 -13.30 -13.09 -7.71
N ARG A 268 -13.69 -14.14 -7.02
CA ARG A 268 -14.95 -14.84 -7.32
C ARG A 268 -16.18 -13.96 -7.28
N ALA A 269 -16.22 -12.99 -6.38
CA ALA A 269 -17.33 -12.05 -6.23
C ALA A 269 -17.13 -10.75 -7.04
N GLY A 270 -16.00 -10.62 -7.73
CA GLY A 270 -15.68 -9.44 -8.53
C GLY A 270 -16.24 -9.50 -9.95
N PRO A 271 -16.02 -8.44 -10.73
CA PRO A 271 -16.38 -8.41 -12.14
C PRO A 271 -15.55 -9.45 -12.92
N PRO A 272 -16.12 -10.01 -14.02
CA PRO A 272 -15.44 -11.03 -14.83
C PRO A 272 -14.10 -10.53 -15.40
N GLU A 273 -13.98 -9.24 -15.68
CA GLU A 273 -12.78 -8.59 -16.19
C GLU A 273 -11.73 -8.34 -15.10
N GLY A 274 -12.08 -8.56 -13.85
CA GLY A 274 -11.21 -8.28 -12.72
C GLY A 274 -11.10 -6.78 -12.38
N TYR A 275 -10.30 -6.48 -11.37
CA TYR A 275 -10.00 -5.11 -10.92
C TYR A 275 -8.62 -4.70 -11.42
N GLY A 276 -8.56 -3.59 -12.13
CA GLY A 276 -7.36 -3.11 -12.82
C GLY A 276 -6.50 -2.15 -12.00
N PRO A 277 -5.46 -1.61 -12.67
CA PRO A 277 -4.53 -0.66 -12.03
C PRO A 277 -5.22 0.58 -11.48
N GLY A 278 -4.78 0.98 -10.27
CA GLY A 278 -5.38 2.07 -9.52
C GLY A 278 -6.52 1.64 -8.59
N VAL A 279 -6.97 0.38 -8.64
CA VAL A 279 -7.90 -0.14 -7.62
C VAL A 279 -7.11 -0.48 -6.36
N TRP A 280 -7.54 0.11 -5.25
CA TRP A 280 -6.97 -0.10 -3.93
C TRP A 280 -7.96 -0.86 -3.06
N PHE A 281 -7.45 -1.77 -2.23
CA PHE A 281 -8.23 -2.61 -1.34
C PHE A 281 -7.71 -2.55 0.08
N PHE A 282 -8.61 -2.76 1.02
CA PHE A 282 -8.31 -3.02 2.42
C PHE A 282 -9.09 -4.24 2.90
N GLU A 283 -8.38 -5.22 3.39
CA GLU A 283 -8.95 -6.45 3.95
C GLU A 283 -8.81 -6.41 5.47
N PRO A 284 -9.92 -6.26 6.21
CA PRO A 284 -9.87 -6.19 7.66
C PRO A 284 -9.34 -7.47 8.31
N SER A 285 -8.86 -7.35 9.54
CA SER A 285 -8.48 -8.51 10.36
C SER A 285 -9.63 -9.49 10.49
N GLY A 286 -9.35 -10.77 10.26
CA GLY A 286 -10.34 -11.85 10.19
C GLY A 286 -10.99 -12.04 8.82
N ALA A 287 -10.68 -11.20 7.86
CA ALA A 287 -11.18 -11.37 6.49
C ALA A 287 -10.63 -12.67 5.88
N ARG A 288 -11.50 -13.41 5.24
CA ARG A 288 -11.16 -14.59 4.45
C ARG A 288 -11.65 -14.40 3.02
N HIS A 289 -10.79 -14.62 2.08
CA HIS A 289 -11.16 -14.67 0.68
C HIS A 289 -10.75 -15.98 0.02
N GLU A 290 -11.46 -16.33 -1.03
CA GLU A 290 -11.14 -17.45 -1.90
C GLU A 290 -9.92 -17.12 -2.78
N ALA A 291 -9.47 -18.11 -3.52
CA ALA A 291 -8.37 -17.93 -4.46
C ALA A 291 -8.59 -16.74 -5.39
N THR A 292 -7.58 -15.92 -5.53
CA THR A 292 -7.50 -14.85 -6.50
C THR A 292 -6.76 -15.30 -7.74
N GLN A 293 -7.00 -14.65 -8.86
CA GLN A 293 -6.33 -15.00 -10.12
C GLN A 293 -5.96 -13.77 -10.92
N SER A 294 -4.93 -13.89 -11.74
CA SER A 294 -4.68 -12.96 -12.83
C SER A 294 -5.72 -13.13 -13.91
N VAL A 295 -6.28 -12.04 -14.42
CA VAL A 295 -7.26 -12.02 -15.51
C VAL A 295 -6.65 -11.32 -16.72
N GLY A 296 -6.87 -11.88 -17.92
CA GLY A 296 -6.28 -11.36 -19.15
C GLY A 296 -4.87 -11.91 -19.42
N GLU A 297 -4.15 -11.20 -20.29
CA GLU A 297 -2.82 -11.60 -20.76
C GLU A 297 -1.68 -10.88 -20.01
N ASP A 298 -2.00 -9.75 -19.39
CA ASP A 298 -1.02 -8.95 -18.66
C ASP A 298 -0.69 -9.60 -17.31
N GLU A 299 0.57 -9.50 -16.91
CA GLU A 299 1.03 -9.95 -15.59
C GLU A 299 0.37 -9.08 -14.51
N LEU A 300 -0.26 -9.72 -13.52
CA LEU A 300 -0.81 -9.01 -12.38
C LEU A 300 0.30 -8.63 -11.41
N ILE A 301 0.40 -7.33 -11.10
CA ILE A 301 1.34 -6.78 -10.11
C ILE A 301 0.57 -5.85 -9.18
N TYR A 302 0.80 -5.99 -7.88
CA TYR A 302 0.20 -5.12 -6.86
C TYR A 302 1.12 -4.95 -5.64
N THR A 303 0.96 -3.83 -4.93
CA THR A 303 1.55 -3.67 -3.59
C THR A 303 0.78 -4.51 -2.59
N ALA A 304 1.42 -4.94 -1.52
CA ALA A 304 0.71 -5.50 -0.38
C ALA A 304 1.40 -5.12 0.93
N ASN A 305 0.64 -4.58 1.87
CA ASN A 305 1.02 -4.54 3.27
C ASN A 305 0.18 -5.57 4.01
N VAL A 306 0.84 -6.48 4.70
CA VAL A 306 0.20 -7.54 5.50
C VAL A 306 0.53 -7.27 6.96
N TYR A 307 -0.50 -6.95 7.75
CA TYR A 307 -0.35 -6.53 9.15
C TYR A 307 -0.48 -7.67 10.15
N GLY A 308 -0.21 -8.88 9.73
CA GLY A 308 -0.25 -10.09 10.53
C GLY A 308 -0.20 -11.35 9.68
N PRO A 309 -0.25 -12.54 10.28
CA PRO A 309 -0.15 -13.78 9.53
C PRO A 309 -1.30 -14.02 8.54
N LEU A 310 -0.95 -14.65 7.42
CA LEU A 310 -1.89 -15.26 6.48
C LEU A 310 -2.01 -16.74 6.76
N VAL A 311 -3.23 -17.24 6.83
CA VAL A 311 -3.53 -18.66 7.09
C VAL A 311 -4.20 -19.25 5.86
N PHE A 312 -3.52 -20.17 5.21
CA PHE A 312 -3.98 -20.83 3.98
C PHE A 312 -4.74 -22.12 4.31
N ASP A 313 -5.80 -22.35 3.56
CA ASP A 313 -6.61 -23.57 3.61
C ASP A 313 -7.16 -23.89 2.21
N GLU A 314 -7.71 -25.09 2.02
CA GLU A 314 -8.32 -25.52 0.75
C GLU A 314 -9.81 -25.14 0.65
N GLY A 315 -10.36 -24.47 1.65
CA GLY A 315 -11.74 -24.06 1.72
C GLY A 315 -12.20 -23.92 3.18
N LYS A 316 -13.31 -23.25 3.42
CA LYS A 316 -13.85 -23.06 4.76
C LYS A 316 -14.04 -24.39 5.51
N GLY A 317 -13.42 -24.50 6.66
CA GLY A 317 -13.52 -25.71 7.51
C GLY A 317 -12.60 -26.83 7.13
N THR A 318 -11.71 -26.64 6.14
CA THR A 318 -10.63 -27.58 5.82
C THR A 318 -9.42 -27.33 6.75
N PRO A 319 -8.51 -28.31 6.86
CA PRO A 319 -7.28 -28.12 7.61
C PRO A 319 -6.43 -26.96 7.07
N ILE A 320 -5.73 -26.28 7.96
CA ILE A 320 -4.72 -25.29 7.61
C ILE A 320 -3.58 -26.00 6.89
N THR A 321 -3.22 -25.50 5.70
CA THR A 321 -2.16 -26.04 4.87
C THR A 321 -0.85 -25.27 5.03
N ALA A 322 -0.93 -23.95 5.31
CA ALA A 322 0.25 -23.12 5.53
C ALA A 322 -0.12 -21.88 6.38
N VAL A 323 0.90 -21.35 7.04
CA VAL A 323 0.85 -20.03 7.70
C VAL A 323 2.05 -19.24 7.19
N LEU A 324 1.82 -18.02 6.72
CA LEU A 324 2.88 -17.08 6.36
C LEU A 324 2.83 -15.90 7.32
N SER A 325 3.86 -15.75 8.12
CA SER A 325 4.06 -14.64 9.04
C SER A 325 5.33 -13.87 8.67
N TRP A 326 5.65 -12.83 9.43
CA TRP A 326 6.89 -12.10 9.27
C TRP A 326 8.14 -13.02 9.35
N ILE A 327 8.08 -14.15 10.06
CA ILE A 327 9.18 -15.10 10.21
C ILE A 327 9.51 -15.75 8.86
N GLU A 328 8.48 -16.26 8.16
CA GLU A 328 8.63 -16.90 6.86
C GLU A 328 9.07 -15.89 5.80
N TYR A 329 8.49 -14.67 5.80
CA TYR A 329 8.90 -13.63 4.86
C TYR A 329 10.34 -13.15 5.10
N LYS A 330 10.79 -13.07 6.35
CA LYS A 330 12.19 -12.74 6.66
C LYS A 330 13.15 -13.82 6.13
N ALA A 331 12.83 -15.09 6.39
CA ALA A 331 13.62 -16.20 5.88
C ALA A 331 13.64 -16.23 4.33
N LEU A 332 12.53 -15.91 3.67
CA LEU A 332 12.48 -15.79 2.22
C LEU A 332 13.34 -14.64 1.71
N ALA A 333 13.32 -13.48 2.36
CA ALA A 333 14.16 -12.34 2.00
C ALA A 333 15.66 -12.72 2.05
N GLU A 334 16.07 -13.45 3.09
CA GLU A 334 17.44 -13.98 3.20
C GLU A 334 17.79 -14.94 2.04
N VAL A 335 16.88 -15.86 1.70
CA VAL A 335 17.06 -16.80 0.58
C VAL A 335 17.15 -16.07 -0.75
N PHE A 336 16.37 -15.01 -0.94
CA PHE A 336 16.37 -14.22 -2.17
C PHE A 336 17.50 -13.19 -2.24
N GLY A 337 18.29 -13.03 -1.17
CA GLY A 337 19.39 -12.08 -1.11
C GLY A 337 18.91 -10.62 -1.07
N VAL A 338 17.76 -10.37 -0.43
CA VAL A 338 17.15 -9.04 -0.35
C VAL A 338 17.65 -8.28 0.87
N ASP A 339 18.14 -7.07 0.66
CA ASP A 339 18.39 -6.11 1.72
C ASP A 339 17.08 -5.40 2.08
N LEU A 340 16.53 -5.73 3.24
CA LEU A 340 15.26 -5.18 3.72
C LEU A 340 15.43 -3.74 4.19
N VAL A 341 14.44 -2.90 3.90
CA VAL A 341 14.34 -1.57 4.52
C VAL A 341 14.09 -1.73 6.02
N LEU A 342 14.93 -1.11 6.82
CA LEU A 342 14.90 -1.27 8.27
C LEU A 342 13.65 -0.62 8.87
N SER A 343 13.01 -1.32 9.78
CA SER A 343 11.85 -0.82 10.54
C SER A 343 12.26 0.23 11.56
N SER A 344 13.42 0.04 12.18
CA SER A 344 14.07 1.00 13.05
C SER A 344 15.58 0.70 13.06
N ASN A 345 16.38 1.73 12.98
CA ASN A 345 17.80 1.61 13.22
C ASN A 345 18.14 2.37 14.50
N PRO A 346 18.32 1.68 15.65
CA PRO A 346 18.65 2.34 16.91
C PRO A 346 20.00 3.07 16.86
N ASN A 347 20.82 2.77 15.85
CA ASN A 347 22.11 3.45 15.61
C ASN A 347 21.99 4.52 14.50
N ASP A 348 20.84 4.72 13.94
CA ASP A 348 20.62 5.80 12.97
C ASP A 348 20.58 7.13 13.72
N SER A 349 21.74 7.82 13.69
CA SER A 349 21.88 9.14 14.31
C SER A 349 20.93 10.18 13.71
N SER A 350 20.39 9.95 12.50
CA SER A 350 19.37 10.81 11.90
C SER A 350 18.04 10.74 12.64
N LEU A 351 17.73 9.59 13.25
CA LEU A 351 16.56 9.42 14.13
C LEU A 351 16.78 10.03 15.52
N LEU A 352 18.03 10.06 15.96
CA LEU A 352 18.42 10.60 17.27
C LEU A 352 18.85 12.06 17.21
N ALA A 353 19.14 12.58 16.03
CA ALA A 353 19.48 13.97 15.80
C ALA A 353 18.25 14.91 15.77
N SER A 354 17.18 14.59 16.47
CA SER A 354 16.30 15.62 16.95
C SER A 354 17.15 16.48 17.90
N ALA A 355 17.54 17.67 17.42
CA ALA A 355 18.12 18.67 18.29
C ALA A 355 17.27 18.74 19.57
N PRO A 356 17.86 18.80 20.75
CA PRO A 356 17.10 19.05 21.95
C PRO A 356 16.22 20.26 21.67
N LEU A 357 14.99 20.21 22.14
CA LEU A 357 14.16 21.42 22.23
C LEU A 357 14.92 22.36 23.15
N GLU A 358 15.83 23.15 22.58
CA GLU A 358 16.44 24.23 23.31
C GLU A 358 15.35 25.27 23.53
N GLY A 359 14.95 25.41 24.76
CA GLY A 359 14.05 26.47 25.19
C GLY A 359 13.00 26.03 26.18
N SER A 360 13.39 25.69 27.37
CA SER A 360 12.58 25.91 28.57
C SER A 360 13.14 27.08 29.33
#